data_050f72a8dec18c383a55ff1457effa54
#
_entry.id   050f72a8dec18c383a55ff1457effa54
#
_cell.length_a   1.000
_cell.length_b   1.000
_cell.length_c   1.000
_cell.angle_alpha   90.00
_cell.angle_beta   90.00
_cell.angle_gamma   90.00
#
_symmetry.space_group_name_H-M   'P 1'
#
loop_
_entity.id
_entity.type
_entity.pdbx_description
1 polymer ?
#
loop_
_entity_poly.entity_id
_entity_poly.type
_entity_poly.pdbx_seq_one_letter_code
_entity_poly.pdbx_strand_id
1 'polypeptide(L)'
;MSDLCFLTATDLARRIRARELSVTEVVQAHLAQIERVNPKVNAIVTLTAERALAEAKAKDAALARGETPGPLFGLPIAHKDLVPTRGIRTTFGSPIYRDHVPDVDGLVIERLRAAGAVTVGKTNTPEFGAGSQTFNEVFGRTLNPYDPTKTCGGSSGGAAVALACGMIPIADGSDMGGSLRNPSAFCNVVGLRSAPGRVPVWPADAAWLGFSVQGPMARTVEDVALLLSAMAGPDRRAPISIAEPGDRFRAPLARDFTAVRIAWSPDLGGLPLDPRVRAALDAQRKTFAAIGCVVEDGAPDFGEARDIFQVWRGWAFALKFAPLLAEHRHQMKDTVIWNIEQGLKLTGRDLAEAEIKRTALYHRVREFMQEHEFLVLASTQVPPFDVTQPYVTEIDGVRLPTYIDWMRACSDITVTGLPAISVPCGFTPEGLPVGVQIVGRHQDEWGVLQLAHAFEQATGFGRRRPPVVSQ
;
A
#
# COMPACT_ATOMS: atom_id res chain seq x y z
N MET A 1 21.78 -11.35 -14.49
CA MET A 1 20.57 -10.49 -14.68
C MET A 1 19.60 -10.59 -13.51
N SER A 2 19.34 -11.77 -12.92
CA SER A 2 18.39 -11.88 -11.79
C SER A 2 18.78 -11.07 -10.55
N ASP A 3 20.06 -10.92 -10.24
CA ASP A 3 20.50 -10.20 -9.04
C ASP A 3 20.27 -8.68 -9.12
N LEU A 4 20.36 -8.07 -10.29
CA LEU A 4 20.10 -6.65 -10.50
C LEU A 4 18.64 -6.28 -10.14
N CYS A 5 17.67 -7.12 -10.51
CA CYS A 5 16.25 -6.92 -10.22
C CYS A 5 15.89 -6.99 -8.71
N PHE A 6 16.79 -7.53 -7.89
CA PHE A 6 16.61 -7.63 -6.43
C PHE A 6 17.49 -6.65 -5.64
N LEU A 7 18.28 -5.80 -6.31
CA LEU A 7 18.90 -4.64 -5.65
C LEU A 7 17.81 -3.71 -5.09
N THR A 8 18.12 -2.99 -4.02
CA THR A 8 17.22 -1.97 -3.48
C THR A 8 17.11 -0.80 -4.47
N ALA A 9 16.00 -0.08 -4.43
CA ALA A 9 15.83 1.13 -5.24
C ALA A 9 16.90 2.17 -4.89
N THR A 10 17.24 2.26 -3.62
CA THR A 10 18.30 3.15 -3.12
C THR A 10 19.66 2.80 -3.72
N ASP A 11 20.04 1.50 -3.78
CA ASP A 11 21.30 1.07 -4.39
C ASP A 11 21.31 1.26 -5.92
N LEU A 12 20.20 0.94 -6.60
CA LEU A 12 20.03 1.19 -8.03
C LEU A 12 20.21 2.69 -8.35
N ALA A 13 19.52 3.58 -7.61
CA ALA A 13 19.62 5.03 -7.79
C ALA A 13 21.05 5.54 -7.56
N ARG A 14 21.76 5.01 -6.54
CA ARG A 14 23.16 5.33 -6.28
C ARG A 14 24.07 4.92 -7.44
N ARG A 15 23.93 3.68 -7.92
CA ARG A 15 24.77 3.13 -9.02
C ARG A 15 24.50 3.84 -10.34
N ILE A 16 23.26 4.20 -10.65
CA ILE A 16 22.93 5.00 -11.84
C ILE A 16 23.61 6.38 -11.75
N ARG A 17 23.51 7.06 -10.61
CA ARG A 17 24.19 8.36 -10.42
C ARG A 17 25.70 8.27 -10.53
N ALA A 18 26.29 7.19 -10.02
CA ALA A 18 27.73 6.90 -10.14
C ALA A 18 28.14 6.43 -11.54
N ARG A 19 27.19 6.24 -12.47
CA ARG A 19 27.41 5.66 -13.80
C ARG A 19 28.02 4.25 -13.77
N GLU A 20 27.80 3.51 -12.67
CA GLU A 20 28.13 2.09 -12.55
C GLU A 20 27.11 1.23 -13.32
N LEU A 21 25.87 1.73 -13.48
CA LEU A 21 24.81 1.15 -14.29
C LEU A 21 24.20 2.25 -15.16
N SER A 22 23.81 1.90 -16.39
CA SER A 22 22.96 2.77 -17.21
C SER A 22 21.49 2.57 -16.86
N VAL A 23 20.67 3.58 -17.10
CA VAL A 23 19.22 3.48 -16.97
C VAL A 23 18.65 2.41 -17.91
N THR A 24 19.22 2.34 -19.12
CA THR A 24 18.83 1.34 -20.14
C THR A 24 19.06 -0.09 -19.64
N GLU A 25 20.22 -0.41 -19.03
CA GLU A 25 20.49 -1.73 -18.44
C GLU A 25 19.49 -2.08 -17.34
N VAL A 26 19.21 -1.14 -16.43
CA VAL A 26 18.27 -1.36 -15.33
C VAL A 26 16.86 -1.61 -15.86
N VAL A 27 16.36 -0.80 -16.80
CA VAL A 27 15.02 -0.96 -17.38
C VAL A 27 14.91 -2.26 -18.18
N GLN A 28 15.93 -2.60 -18.97
CA GLN A 28 15.97 -3.86 -19.74
C GLN A 28 15.92 -5.08 -18.82
N ALA A 29 16.70 -5.08 -17.72
CA ALA A 29 16.70 -6.18 -16.77
C ALA A 29 15.30 -6.39 -16.13
N HIS A 30 14.62 -5.30 -15.74
CA HIS A 30 13.30 -5.39 -15.15
C HIS A 30 12.22 -5.79 -16.19
N LEU A 31 12.31 -5.33 -17.44
CA LEU A 31 11.43 -5.78 -18.52
C LEU A 31 11.60 -7.28 -18.79
N ALA A 32 12.82 -7.79 -18.83
CA ALA A 32 13.08 -9.23 -18.96
C ALA A 32 12.55 -10.03 -17.76
N GLN A 33 12.63 -9.48 -16.54
CA GLN A 33 12.05 -10.10 -15.35
C GLN A 33 10.52 -10.12 -15.42
N ILE A 34 9.88 -9.05 -15.91
CA ILE A 34 8.43 -8.99 -16.16
C ILE A 34 8.04 -10.07 -17.17
N GLU A 35 8.72 -10.16 -18.30
CA GLU A 35 8.44 -11.16 -19.34
C GLU A 35 8.51 -12.60 -18.79
N ARG A 36 9.50 -12.89 -17.94
CA ARG A 36 9.75 -14.22 -17.36
C ARG A 36 8.74 -14.61 -16.29
N VAL A 37 8.33 -13.67 -15.41
CA VAL A 37 7.60 -13.99 -14.17
C VAL A 37 6.13 -13.58 -14.24
N ASN A 38 5.80 -12.47 -14.91
CA ASN A 38 4.44 -11.96 -14.92
C ASN A 38 3.38 -12.93 -15.47
N PRO A 39 3.66 -13.78 -16.48
CA PRO A 39 2.70 -14.79 -16.95
C PRO A 39 2.26 -15.78 -15.86
N LYS A 40 3.06 -15.98 -14.81
CA LYS A 40 2.76 -16.90 -13.69
C LYS A 40 1.91 -16.26 -12.59
N VAL A 41 1.87 -14.93 -12.52
CA VAL A 41 1.25 -14.22 -11.38
C VAL A 41 0.29 -13.10 -11.78
N ASN A 42 0.30 -12.62 -13.01
CA ASN A 42 -0.58 -11.58 -13.55
C ASN A 42 -0.59 -10.28 -12.71
N ALA A 43 0.58 -9.72 -12.45
CA ALA A 43 0.75 -8.54 -11.58
C ALA A 43 0.75 -7.22 -12.37
N ILE A 44 1.42 -7.18 -13.54
CA ILE A 44 1.49 -6.02 -14.44
C ILE A 44 0.57 -6.30 -15.62
N VAL A 45 -0.46 -5.48 -15.78
CA VAL A 45 -1.60 -5.75 -16.69
C VAL A 45 -1.66 -4.83 -17.91
N THR A 46 -0.90 -3.74 -17.90
CA THR A 46 -0.63 -2.90 -19.07
C THR A 46 0.88 -2.61 -19.08
N LEU A 47 1.59 -3.09 -20.10
CA LEU A 47 3.03 -2.92 -20.24
C LEU A 47 3.33 -1.84 -21.29
N THR A 48 4.29 -0.95 -21.01
CA THR A 48 4.72 0.15 -21.90
C THR A 48 6.22 0.03 -22.22
N ALA A 49 6.68 -1.17 -22.61
CA ALA A 49 8.08 -1.51 -22.77
C ALA A 49 8.84 -0.60 -23.74
N GLU A 50 8.29 -0.34 -24.93
CA GLU A 50 8.93 0.51 -25.94
C GLU A 50 9.11 1.95 -25.45
N ARG A 51 8.06 2.52 -24.82
CA ARG A 51 8.09 3.84 -24.20
C ARG A 51 9.13 3.90 -23.08
N ALA A 52 9.16 2.89 -22.20
CA ALA A 52 10.12 2.83 -21.11
C ALA A 52 11.58 2.77 -21.60
N LEU A 53 11.85 1.99 -22.65
CA LEU A 53 13.18 1.91 -23.25
C LEU A 53 13.61 3.21 -23.94
N ALA A 54 12.69 3.89 -24.63
CA ALA A 54 12.95 5.19 -25.22
C ALA A 54 13.27 6.24 -24.15
N GLU A 55 12.51 6.26 -23.06
CA GLU A 55 12.73 7.14 -21.93
C GLU A 55 14.07 6.81 -21.22
N ALA A 56 14.40 5.53 -21.04
CA ALA A 56 15.67 5.10 -20.45
C ALA A 56 16.88 5.62 -21.24
N LYS A 57 16.87 5.46 -22.57
CA LYS A 57 17.93 5.99 -23.45
C LYS A 57 18.05 7.52 -23.38
N ALA A 58 16.92 8.23 -23.32
CA ALA A 58 16.92 9.68 -23.15
C ALA A 58 17.53 10.11 -21.81
N LYS A 59 17.27 9.36 -20.74
CA LYS A 59 17.85 9.61 -19.41
C LYS A 59 19.37 9.31 -19.39
N ASP A 60 19.83 8.26 -20.03
CA ASP A 60 21.27 7.99 -20.17
C ASP A 60 21.98 9.15 -20.91
N ALA A 61 21.38 9.65 -21.99
CA ALA A 61 21.91 10.80 -22.71
C ALA A 61 21.92 12.09 -21.87
N ALA A 62 20.87 12.32 -21.05
CA ALA A 62 20.80 13.46 -20.13
C ALA A 62 21.89 13.39 -19.06
N LEU A 63 22.12 12.21 -18.47
CA LEU A 63 23.19 12.00 -17.49
C LEU A 63 24.58 12.18 -18.11
N ALA A 64 24.77 11.76 -19.37
CA ALA A 64 26.02 11.99 -20.10
C ALA A 64 26.32 13.49 -20.32
N ARG A 65 25.29 14.31 -20.53
CA ARG A 65 25.39 15.78 -20.62
C ARG A 65 25.62 16.48 -19.28
N GLY A 66 25.63 15.75 -18.14
CA GLY A 66 25.84 16.31 -16.80
C GLY A 66 24.58 16.89 -16.16
N GLU A 67 23.38 16.55 -16.64
CA GLU A 67 22.13 16.94 -15.99
C GLU A 67 22.02 16.32 -14.58
N THR A 68 21.53 17.10 -13.61
CA THR A 68 21.41 16.63 -12.22
C THR A 68 20.20 15.70 -12.08
N PRO A 69 20.37 14.42 -11.69
CA PRO A 69 19.29 13.48 -11.58
C PRO A 69 18.42 13.73 -10.35
N GLY A 70 17.10 13.62 -10.52
CA GLY A 70 16.13 13.58 -9.41
C GLY A 70 16.27 12.34 -8.52
N PRO A 71 15.57 12.27 -7.38
CA PRO A 71 15.74 11.19 -6.40
C PRO A 71 15.42 9.79 -6.95
N LEU A 72 14.49 9.67 -7.89
CA LEU A 72 14.06 8.39 -8.49
C LEU A 72 14.58 8.19 -9.93
N PHE A 73 15.57 8.97 -10.32
CA PHE A 73 16.08 8.99 -11.71
C PHE A 73 16.47 7.60 -12.21
N GLY A 74 15.80 7.17 -13.28
CA GLY A 74 16.06 5.90 -13.96
C GLY A 74 15.46 4.66 -13.29
N LEU A 75 14.78 4.79 -12.14
CA LEU A 75 14.15 3.66 -11.49
C LEU A 75 12.86 3.27 -12.23
N PRO A 76 12.69 1.99 -12.62
CA PRO A 76 11.44 1.51 -13.21
C PRO A 76 10.33 1.45 -12.18
N ILE A 77 9.14 1.93 -12.55
CA ILE A 77 7.93 1.91 -11.72
C ILE A 77 6.72 1.51 -12.56
N ALA A 78 5.79 0.74 -11.97
CA ALA A 78 4.48 0.49 -12.55
C ALA A 78 3.40 1.04 -11.62
N HIS A 79 2.48 1.83 -12.17
CA HIS A 79 1.47 2.55 -11.42
C HIS A 79 0.22 1.73 -11.19
N LYS A 80 -0.39 1.85 -10.02
CA LYS A 80 -1.67 1.20 -9.73
C LYS A 80 -2.73 1.60 -10.75
N ASP A 81 -3.48 0.63 -11.27
CA ASP A 81 -4.50 0.87 -12.32
C ASP A 81 -5.77 1.60 -11.81
N LEU A 82 -5.64 2.31 -10.69
CA LEU A 82 -6.64 3.24 -10.14
C LEU A 82 -6.20 4.72 -10.27
N VAL A 83 -4.97 4.98 -10.73
CA VAL A 83 -4.46 6.34 -10.84
C VAL A 83 -4.43 6.74 -12.32
N PRO A 84 -5.09 7.83 -12.72
CA PRO A 84 -5.02 8.34 -14.09
C PRO A 84 -3.57 8.56 -14.50
N THR A 85 -3.18 7.97 -15.63
CA THR A 85 -1.82 8.07 -16.17
C THR A 85 -1.90 8.48 -17.62
N ARG A 86 -1.58 9.73 -17.93
CA ARG A 86 -1.74 10.33 -19.24
C ARG A 86 -1.10 9.50 -20.35
N GLY A 87 -1.91 9.15 -21.36
CA GLY A 87 -1.48 8.41 -22.54
C GLY A 87 -1.16 6.92 -22.25
N ILE A 88 -1.58 6.39 -21.08
CA ILE A 88 -1.45 4.97 -20.73
C ILE A 88 -2.82 4.45 -20.31
N ARG A 89 -3.27 3.37 -20.93
CA ARG A 89 -4.52 2.69 -20.61
C ARG A 89 -4.68 2.51 -19.11
N THR A 90 -5.78 2.99 -18.54
CA THR A 90 -6.10 2.95 -17.11
C THR A 90 -7.55 2.53 -16.95
N THR A 91 -7.79 1.30 -16.53
CA THR A 91 -9.11 0.67 -16.56
C THR A 91 -9.88 0.76 -15.25
N PHE A 92 -9.26 1.20 -14.16
CA PHE A 92 -9.80 1.14 -12.81
C PHE A 92 -10.26 -0.29 -12.40
N GLY A 93 -9.78 -1.33 -13.10
CA GLY A 93 -10.21 -2.71 -12.93
C GLY A 93 -11.64 -2.98 -13.38
N SER A 94 -12.28 -2.06 -14.12
CA SER A 94 -13.69 -2.15 -14.51
C SER A 94 -13.85 -2.34 -16.02
N PRO A 95 -14.76 -3.23 -16.47
CA PRO A 95 -15.13 -3.35 -17.88
C PRO A 95 -15.63 -2.04 -18.49
N ILE A 96 -16.24 -1.15 -17.70
CA ILE A 96 -16.74 0.17 -18.13
C ILE A 96 -15.61 1.02 -18.70
N TYR A 97 -14.39 0.88 -18.19
CA TYR A 97 -13.21 1.64 -18.57
C TYR A 97 -12.16 0.79 -19.31
N ARG A 98 -12.56 -0.36 -19.89
CA ARG A 98 -11.67 -1.33 -20.53
C ARG A 98 -10.63 -0.70 -21.47
N ASP A 99 -11.02 0.28 -22.26
CA ASP A 99 -10.17 0.91 -23.27
C ASP A 99 -9.87 2.39 -22.97
N HIS A 100 -10.15 2.83 -21.73
CA HIS A 100 -9.96 4.22 -21.33
C HIS A 100 -8.48 4.59 -21.26
N VAL A 101 -8.11 5.68 -21.92
CA VAL A 101 -6.78 6.28 -21.88
C VAL A 101 -6.93 7.72 -21.36
N PRO A 102 -6.47 8.03 -20.12
CA PRO A 102 -6.55 9.37 -19.57
C PRO A 102 -5.72 10.39 -20.35
N ASP A 103 -6.21 11.62 -20.41
CA ASP A 103 -5.53 12.80 -20.93
C ASP A 103 -4.79 13.61 -19.85
N VAL A 104 -4.95 13.21 -18.58
CA VAL A 104 -4.30 13.82 -17.40
C VAL A 104 -3.51 12.79 -16.62
N ASP A 105 -2.49 13.26 -15.91
CA ASP A 105 -1.83 12.49 -14.87
C ASP A 105 -2.48 12.78 -13.51
N GLY A 106 -2.62 11.77 -12.65
CA GLY A 106 -2.82 12.02 -11.23
C GLY A 106 -1.58 12.69 -10.63
N LEU A 107 -1.76 13.53 -9.62
CA LEU A 107 -0.66 14.32 -9.03
C LEU A 107 0.54 13.46 -8.59
N VAL A 108 0.31 12.27 -8.05
CA VAL A 108 1.40 11.35 -7.71
C VAL A 108 2.20 10.94 -8.94
N ILE A 109 1.57 10.75 -10.10
CA ILE A 109 2.27 10.39 -11.35
C ILE A 109 3.11 11.56 -11.84
N GLU A 110 2.57 12.80 -11.80
CA GLU A 110 3.32 14.01 -12.13
C GLU A 110 4.60 14.11 -11.31
N ARG A 111 4.49 13.89 -9.99
CA ARG A 111 5.62 13.94 -9.05
C ARG A 111 6.65 12.85 -9.29
N LEU A 112 6.21 11.62 -9.50
CA LEU A 112 7.11 10.49 -9.75
C LEU A 112 7.87 10.65 -11.07
N ARG A 113 7.21 11.17 -12.12
CA ARG A 113 7.86 11.53 -13.38
C ARG A 113 8.87 12.67 -13.19
N ALA A 114 8.48 13.72 -12.46
CA ALA A 114 9.38 14.84 -12.15
C ALA A 114 10.60 14.42 -11.32
N ALA A 115 10.43 13.43 -10.43
CA ALA A 115 11.52 12.81 -9.67
C ALA A 115 12.43 11.91 -10.53
N GLY A 116 12.05 11.64 -11.80
CA GLY A 116 12.86 10.92 -12.76
C GLY A 116 12.59 9.41 -12.87
N ALA A 117 11.53 8.88 -12.26
CA ALA A 117 11.14 7.48 -12.44
C ALA A 117 10.74 7.17 -13.89
N VAL A 118 10.97 5.93 -14.33
CA VAL A 118 10.61 5.42 -15.67
C VAL A 118 9.36 4.56 -15.56
N THR A 119 8.26 4.98 -16.19
CA THR A 119 7.02 4.22 -16.16
C THR A 119 7.09 3.00 -17.08
N VAL A 120 7.01 1.79 -16.50
CA VAL A 120 7.02 0.52 -17.27
C VAL A 120 5.61 -0.05 -17.48
N GLY A 121 4.58 0.45 -16.78
CA GLY A 121 3.22 -0.04 -16.99
C GLY A 121 2.25 0.25 -15.85
N LYS A 122 1.18 -0.56 -15.78
CA LYS A 122 0.14 -0.50 -14.74
C LYS A 122 0.05 -1.83 -13.99
N THR A 123 -0.14 -1.76 -12.65
CA THR A 123 -0.33 -2.93 -11.80
C THR A 123 -1.80 -3.23 -11.56
N ASN A 124 -2.15 -4.52 -11.48
CA ASN A 124 -3.52 -5.00 -11.31
C ASN A 124 -4.15 -4.55 -9.97
N THR A 125 -5.47 -4.39 -9.98
CA THR A 125 -6.30 -3.95 -8.85
C THR A 125 -7.69 -4.57 -8.96
N PRO A 126 -8.44 -4.80 -7.86
CA PRO A 126 -9.87 -5.08 -7.99
C PRO A 126 -10.62 -3.87 -8.52
N GLU A 127 -11.79 -4.10 -9.12
CA GLU A 127 -12.64 -3.06 -9.66
C GLU A 127 -12.87 -1.91 -8.67
N PHE A 128 -12.54 -0.68 -9.09
CA PHE A 128 -12.61 0.56 -8.28
C PHE A 128 -11.93 0.46 -6.90
N GLY A 129 -11.02 -0.50 -6.72
CA GLY A 129 -10.38 -0.76 -5.45
C GLY A 129 -11.27 -1.42 -4.40
N ALA A 130 -12.42 -1.98 -4.80
CA ALA A 130 -13.38 -2.59 -3.90
C ALA A 130 -12.95 -3.99 -3.47
N GLY A 131 -12.62 -4.12 -2.19
CA GLY A 131 -12.13 -5.35 -1.57
C GLY A 131 -10.61 -5.41 -1.45
N SER A 132 -10.14 -6.39 -0.66
CA SER A 132 -8.70 -6.60 -0.43
C SER A 132 -8.22 -7.90 -1.07
N GLN A 133 -8.76 -8.22 -2.25
CA GLN A 133 -8.34 -9.32 -3.09
C GLN A 133 -8.30 -8.84 -4.54
N THR A 134 -7.16 -9.05 -5.22
CA THR A 134 -6.91 -8.48 -6.55
C THR A 134 -7.40 -9.41 -7.65
N PHE A 135 -8.61 -9.16 -8.11
CA PHE A 135 -9.20 -9.74 -9.32
C PHE A 135 -10.24 -8.79 -9.94
N ASN A 136 -10.41 -8.86 -11.24
CA ASN A 136 -11.41 -8.11 -11.99
C ASN A 136 -11.72 -8.79 -13.34
N GLU A 137 -12.80 -8.37 -13.99
CA GLU A 137 -13.28 -8.93 -15.25
C GLU A 137 -12.49 -8.45 -16.49
N VAL A 138 -11.57 -7.50 -16.33
CA VAL A 138 -10.73 -7.01 -17.43
C VAL A 138 -9.48 -7.86 -17.59
N PHE A 139 -8.82 -8.21 -16.46
CA PHE A 139 -7.50 -8.82 -16.44
C PHE A 139 -7.44 -10.15 -15.68
N GLY A 140 -8.49 -10.52 -14.97
CA GLY A 140 -8.48 -11.71 -14.12
C GLY A 140 -7.78 -11.51 -12.78
N ARG A 141 -7.34 -12.62 -12.17
CA ARG A 141 -6.74 -12.68 -10.83
C ARG A 141 -5.24 -12.43 -10.86
N THR A 142 -4.74 -11.74 -9.85
CA THR A 142 -3.31 -11.72 -9.49
C THR A 142 -3.06 -12.77 -8.41
N LEU A 143 -2.08 -13.63 -8.63
CA LEU A 143 -1.77 -14.77 -7.77
C LEU A 143 -0.68 -14.42 -6.75
N ASN A 144 -0.72 -15.05 -5.57
CA ASN A 144 0.30 -14.86 -4.55
C ASN A 144 1.64 -15.48 -5.01
N PRO A 145 2.78 -14.77 -4.92
CA PRO A 145 4.04 -15.26 -5.43
C PRO A 145 4.67 -16.34 -4.53
N TYR A 146 4.23 -16.48 -3.26
CA TYR A 146 4.68 -17.53 -2.34
C TYR A 146 3.90 -18.84 -2.51
N ASP A 147 2.61 -18.73 -2.87
CA ASP A 147 1.74 -19.85 -3.22
C ASP A 147 0.66 -19.38 -4.22
N PRO A 148 0.75 -19.73 -5.51
CA PRO A 148 -0.19 -19.29 -6.54
C PRO A 148 -1.66 -19.76 -6.34
N THR A 149 -1.92 -20.68 -5.42
CA THR A 149 -3.29 -21.05 -5.04
C THR A 149 -3.94 -20.06 -4.07
N LYS A 150 -3.17 -19.10 -3.58
CA LYS A 150 -3.59 -18.11 -2.59
C LYS A 150 -3.73 -16.72 -3.19
N THR A 151 -4.52 -15.88 -2.51
CA THR A 151 -4.67 -14.47 -2.86
C THR A 151 -3.40 -13.69 -2.50
N CYS A 152 -3.07 -12.70 -3.32
CA CYS A 152 -2.02 -11.71 -3.02
C CYS A 152 -2.51 -10.54 -2.14
N GLY A 153 -3.77 -10.57 -1.72
CA GLY A 153 -4.40 -9.42 -1.08
C GLY A 153 -4.72 -8.30 -2.08
N GLY A 154 -5.01 -7.12 -1.58
CA GLY A 154 -5.38 -5.95 -2.39
C GLY A 154 -5.76 -4.73 -1.51
N SER A 155 -6.12 -3.64 -2.17
CA SER A 155 -6.36 -3.48 -3.61
C SER A 155 -5.07 -3.17 -4.40
N SER A 156 -3.90 -2.94 -3.79
CA SER A 156 -2.60 -2.78 -4.47
C SER A 156 -1.86 -4.12 -4.65
N GLY A 157 -2.60 -5.21 -4.95
CA GLY A 157 -2.02 -6.55 -4.99
C GLY A 157 -1.05 -6.75 -6.15
N GLY A 158 -1.36 -6.22 -7.35
CA GLY A 158 -0.44 -6.25 -8.48
C GLY A 158 0.89 -5.57 -8.16
N ALA A 159 0.87 -4.43 -7.44
CA ALA A 159 2.08 -3.73 -6.98
C ALA A 159 2.89 -4.59 -6.01
N ALA A 160 2.25 -5.18 -5.00
CA ALA A 160 2.91 -6.04 -4.01
C ALA A 160 3.58 -7.25 -4.66
N VAL A 161 2.89 -7.93 -5.59
CA VAL A 161 3.44 -9.07 -6.33
C VAL A 161 4.58 -8.67 -7.25
N ALA A 162 4.45 -7.54 -7.97
CA ALA A 162 5.51 -7.06 -8.84
C ALA A 162 6.80 -6.73 -8.07
N LEU A 163 6.67 -6.13 -6.88
CA LEU A 163 7.78 -5.87 -5.96
C LEU A 163 8.41 -7.16 -5.43
N ALA A 164 7.61 -8.09 -4.91
CA ALA A 164 8.08 -9.35 -4.36
C ALA A 164 8.84 -10.18 -5.41
N CYS A 165 8.38 -10.13 -6.66
CA CYS A 165 8.99 -10.84 -7.77
C CYS A 165 10.18 -10.12 -8.43
N GLY A 166 10.59 -8.95 -7.95
CA GLY A 166 11.69 -8.17 -8.56
C GLY A 166 11.35 -7.60 -9.94
N MET A 167 10.08 -7.52 -10.32
CA MET A 167 9.66 -6.91 -11.60
C MET A 167 9.81 -5.39 -11.60
N ILE A 168 9.73 -4.78 -10.44
CA ILE A 168 9.97 -3.36 -10.19
C ILE A 168 10.59 -3.17 -8.80
N PRO A 169 11.43 -2.14 -8.57
CA PRO A 169 12.00 -1.86 -7.25
C PRO A 169 11.09 -1.04 -6.33
N ILE A 170 10.21 -0.21 -6.89
CA ILE A 170 9.28 0.69 -6.20
C ILE A 170 7.91 0.68 -6.88
N ALA A 171 6.85 0.91 -6.11
CA ALA A 171 5.48 1.03 -6.62
C ALA A 171 4.65 2.04 -5.82
N ASP A 172 3.74 2.75 -6.49
CA ASP A 172 2.67 3.48 -5.84
C ASP A 172 1.46 2.58 -5.58
N GLY A 173 0.72 2.94 -4.55
CA GLY A 173 -0.56 2.32 -4.22
C GLY A 173 -1.51 3.30 -3.55
N SER A 174 -2.66 2.80 -3.12
CA SER A 174 -3.63 3.58 -2.35
C SER A 174 -4.25 2.74 -1.25
N ASP A 175 -4.71 3.37 -0.16
CA ASP A 175 -5.23 2.70 1.02
C ASP A 175 -6.43 3.46 1.62
N MET A 176 -7.58 2.81 1.60
CA MET A 176 -8.75 3.24 2.37
C MET A 176 -9.01 2.25 3.52
N GLY A 177 -8.95 0.95 3.28
CA GLY A 177 -9.23 -0.09 4.27
C GLY A 177 -8.09 -1.11 4.42
N GLY A 178 -6.83 -0.69 4.17
CA GLY A 178 -5.66 -1.56 4.24
C GLY A 178 -5.01 -1.88 2.90
N SER A 179 -5.38 -1.19 1.83
CA SER A 179 -4.97 -1.56 0.46
C SER A 179 -3.49 -1.30 0.12
N LEU A 180 -2.70 -0.72 1.00
CA LEU A 180 -1.22 -0.73 0.99
C LEU A 180 -0.70 -1.82 1.93
N ARG A 181 -1.32 -1.96 3.12
CA ARG A 181 -0.87 -2.81 4.22
C ARG A 181 -1.20 -4.29 4.03
N ASN A 182 -2.44 -4.62 3.65
CA ASN A 182 -2.87 -6.00 3.43
C ASN A 182 -2.06 -6.73 2.35
N PRO A 183 -1.91 -6.18 1.12
CA PRO A 183 -1.13 -6.86 0.10
C PRO A 183 0.36 -6.90 0.43
N SER A 184 0.89 -5.92 1.16
CA SER A 184 2.27 -5.97 1.65
C SER A 184 2.50 -7.11 2.61
N ALA A 185 1.59 -7.33 3.57
CA ALA A 185 1.64 -8.46 4.48
C ALA A 185 1.57 -9.80 3.75
N PHE A 186 0.69 -9.92 2.75
CA PHE A 186 0.48 -11.16 1.99
C PHE A 186 1.60 -11.49 1.00
N CYS A 187 2.39 -10.49 0.59
CA CYS A 187 3.45 -10.65 -0.40
C CYS A 187 4.87 -10.41 0.14
N ASN A 188 5.04 -10.31 1.48
CA ASN A 188 6.34 -10.12 2.13
C ASN A 188 7.09 -8.88 1.66
N VAL A 189 6.39 -7.77 1.49
CA VAL A 189 6.94 -6.46 1.11
C VAL A 189 6.50 -5.39 2.11
N VAL A 190 6.97 -4.16 1.93
CA VAL A 190 6.66 -3.03 2.81
C VAL A 190 5.65 -2.10 2.13
N GLY A 191 4.63 -1.67 2.88
CA GLY A 191 3.65 -0.70 2.39
C GLY A 191 3.22 0.28 3.47
N LEU A 192 3.35 1.57 3.16
CA LEU A 192 3.05 2.67 4.08
C LEU A 192 1.73 3.36 3.70
N ARG A 193 0.75 3.28 4.62
CA ARG A 193 -0.36 4.22 4.65
C ARG A 193 0.11 5.51 5.31
N SER A 194 0.24 6.58 4.54
CA SER A 194 0.53 7.91 5.07
C SER A 194 -0.67 8.53 5.78
N ALA A 195 -0.45 9.55 6.61
CA ALA A 195 -1.51 10.41 7.12
C ALA A 195 -2.22 11.15 5.97
N PRO A 196 -3.52 11.49 6.12
CA PRO A 196 -4.23 12.30 5.14
C PRO A 196 -3.50 13.61 4.82
N GLY A 197 -3.32 13.89 3.52
CA GLY A 197 -2.62 15.08 3.04
C GLY A 197 -1.10 14.97 2.96
N ARG A 198 -0.46 13.92 3.49
CA ARG A 198 0.99 13.69 3.34
C ARG A 198 1.36 13.50 1.86
N VAL A 199 0.63 12.67 1.16
CA VAL A 199 0.66 12.55 -0.30
C VAL A 199 -0.60 13.23 -0.84
N PRO A 200 -0.49 14.42 -1.44
CA PRO A 200 -1.64 15.14 -1.93
C PRO A 200 -2.25 14.44 -3.15
N VAL A 201 -3.58 14.49 -3.23
CA VAL A 201 -4.36 13.80 -4.28
C VAL A 201 -5.06 14.83 -5.17
N TRP A 202 -4.85 14.71 -6.48
CA TRP A 202 -5.56 15.45 -7.53
C TRP A 202 -5.49 14.61 -8.84
N PRO A 203 -6.58 14.59 -9.67
CA PRO A 203 -7.92 15.11 -9.38
C PRO A 203 -8.64 14.34 -8.26
N ALA A 204 -9.58 14.97 -7.58
CA ALA A 204 -10.37 14.37 -6.52
C ALA A 204 -11.76 14.99 -6.43
N ASP A 205 -12.82 14.15 -6.41
CA ASP A 205 -14.21 14.61 -6.30
C ASP A 205 -14.54 15.10 -4.87
N ALA A 206 -13.85 14.56 -3.86
CA ALA A 206 -14.01 14.93 -2.45
C ALA A 206 -12.64 15.29 -1.85
N ALA A 207 -12.07 16.42 -2.27
CA ALA A 207 -10.70 16.83 -1.91
C ALA A 207 -10.46 17.08 -0.40
N TRP A 208 -11.54 17.28 0.37
CA TRP A 208 -11.50 17.44 1.84
C TRP A 208 -11.61 16.11 2.61
N LEU A 209 -11.95 15.02 1.92
CA LEU A 209 -12.10 13.71 2.53
C LEU A 209 -10.74 12.98 2.59
N GLY A 210 -10.14 12.90 3.76
CA GLY A 210 -8.86 12.23 4.00
C GLY A 210 -8.96 10.72 4.29
N PHE A 211 -9.99 10.02 3.79
CA PHE A 211 -10.21 8.60 4.12
C PHE A 211 -9.34 7.66 3.27
N SER A 212 -9.30 7.90 1.96
CA SER A 212 -8.40 7.22 1.04
C SER A 212 -7.14 8.03 0.84
N VAL A 213 -5.98 7.39 0.96
CA VAL A 213 -4.68 8.00 0.76
C VAL A 213 -3.90 7.25 -0.32
N GLN A 214 -2.97 7.95 -0.97
CA GLN A 214 -1.93 7.33 -1.79
C GLN A 214 -0.68 7.13 -0.94
N GLY A 215 0.14 6.12 -1.27
CA GLY A 215 1.34 5.85 -0.52
C GLY A 215 2.32 4.92 -1.24
N PRO A 216 3.57 4.86 -0.72
CA PRO A 216 4.65 4.08 -1.30
C PRO A 216 4.60 2.62 -0.88
N MET A 217 5.07 1.75 -1.78
CA MET A 217 5.37 0.34 -1.55
C MET A 217 6.76 0.00 -2.11
N ALA A 218 7.51 -0.84 -1.40
CA ALA A 218 8.81 -1.34 -1.84
C ALA A 218 9.17 -2.65 -1.11
N ARG A 219 10.35 -3.23 -1.41
CA ARG A 219 10.85 -4.39 -0.66
C ARG A 219 11.50 -4.02 0.66
N THR A 220 11.97 -2.78 0.83
CA THR A 220 12.65 -2.30 2.03
C THR A 220 12.04 -1.01 2.55
N VAL A 221 12.22 -0.73 3.83
CA VAL A 221 11.74 0.52 4.46
C VAL A 221 12.50 1.73 3.92
N GLU A 222 13.78 1.62 3.62
CA GLU A 222 14.57 2.70 3.01
C GLU A 222 14.03 3.08 1.63
N ASP A 223 13.65 2.09 0.81
CA ASP A 223 13.05 2.34 -0.51
C ASP A 223 11.66 2.96 -0.40
N VAL A 224 10.87 2.59 0.64
CA VAL A 224 9.59 3.25 0.96
C VAL A 224 9.82 4.72 1.32
N ALA A 225 10.83 5.02 2.13
CA ALA A 225 11.19 6.39 2.51
C ALA A 225 11.66 7.21 1.29
N LEU A 226 12.51 6.62 0.44
CA LEU A 226 12.96 7.24 -0.81
C LEU A 226 11.77 7.57 -1.71
N LEU A 227 10.83 6.65 -1.90
CA LEU A 227 9.64 6.87 -2.72
C LEU A 227 8.72 7.92 -2.11
N LEU A 228 8.49 7.87 -0.78
CA LEU A 228 7.69 8.87 -0.06
C LEU A 228 8.28 10.27 -0.23
N SER A 229 9.60 10.42 -0.25
CA SER A 229 10.25 11.72 -0.44
C SER A 229 9.86 12.41 -1.75
N ALA A 230 9.58 11.63 -2.79
CA ALA A 230 9.13 12.15 -4.08
C ALA A 230 7.60 12.37 -4.14
N MET A 231 6.82 11.64 -3.33
CA MET A 231 5.36 11.72 -3.32
C MET A 231 4.83 12.82 -2.41
N ALA A 232 5.50 13.05 -1.27
CA ALA A 232 5.08 13.99 -0.22
C ALA A 232 5.34 15.46 -0.56
N GLY A 233 4.70 16.35 0.20
CA GLY A 233 4.86 17.79 0.09
C GLY A 233 3.58 18.51 -0.35
N PRO A 234 3.50 19.84 -0.15
CA PRO A 234 2.30 20.63 -0.41
C PRO A 234 1.97 20.71 -1.91
N ASP A 235 0.67 20.80 -2.21
CA ASP A 235 0.17 21.18 -3.54
C ASP A 235 -1.14 21.95 -3.40
N ARG A 236 -1.26 23.10 -4.07
CA ARG A 236 -2.41 24.00 -3.98
C ARG A 236 -3.72 23.39 -4.53
N ARG A 237 -3.63 22.31 -5.34
CA ARG A 237 -4.78 21.58 -5.86
C ARG A 237 -5.39 20.61 -4.84
N ALA A 238 -4.67 20.30 -3.76
CA ALA A 238 -5.09 19.42 -2.67
C ALA A 238 -5.21 20.20 -1.37
N PRO A 239 -6.43 20.62 -0.95
CA PRO A 239 -6.64 21.57 0.14
C PRO A 239 -6.16 21.09 1.51
N ILE A 240 -6.09 19.78 1.74
CA ILE A 240 -5.60 19.18 2.98
C ILE A 240 -4.12 18.81 2.94
N SER A 241 -3.38 19.22 1.89
CA SER A 241 -1.96 18.87 1.76
C SER A 241 -1.13 19.45 2.91
N ILE A 242 -0.23 18.60 3.46
CA ILE A 242 0.65 18.99 4.57
C ILE A 242 1.78 19.86 4.02
N ALA A 243 2.07 20.98 4.71
CA ALA A 243 3.06 21.97 4.27
C ALA A 243 4.51 21.49 4.34
N GLU A 244 4.79 20.37 5.01
CA GLU A 244 6.13 19.81 5.16
C GLU A 244 6.65 19.23 3.84
N PRO A 245 7.85 19.61 3.36
CA PRO A 245 8.44 19.06 2.15
C PRO A 245 8.79 17.57 2.28
N GLY A 246 8.81 16.85 1.14
CA GLY A 246 9.17 15.44 1.10
C GLY A 246 10.64 15.13 1.40
N ASP A 247 11.55 16.09 1.26
CA ASP A 247 13.00 15.88 1.44
C ASP A 247 13.39 15.33 2.81
N ARG A 248 12.58 15.57 3.86
CA ARG A 248 12.77 14.96 5.17
C ARG A 248 12.94 13.44 5.12
N PHE A 249 12.19 12.78 4.26
CA PHE A 249 12.18 11.32 4.15
C PHE A 249 13.42 10.75 3.45
N ARG A 250 14.38 11.58 3.08
CA ARG A 250 15.70 11.18 2.57
C ARG A 250 16.80 11.15 3.64
N ALA A 251 16.50 11.60 4.85
CA ALA A 251 17.44 11.54 5.96
C ALA A 251 17.70 10.08 6.40
N PRO A 252 18.82 9.77 7.09
CA PRO A 252 19.07 8.44 7.63
C PRO A 252 17.99 8.01 8.63
N LEU A 253 17.49 6.76 8.50
CA LEU A 253 16.43 6.22 9.36
C LEU A 253 16.93 5.72 10.72
N ALA A 254 18.24 5.65 10.92
CA ALA A 254 18.82 5.17 12.18
C ALA A 254 18.35 6.04 13.37
N ARG A 255 17.89 5.37 14.42
CA ARG A 255 17.44 5.98 15.69
C ARG A 255 17.71 5.03 16.85
N ASP A 256 18.03 5.58 18.02
CA ASP A 256 18.04 4.84 19.28
C ASP A 256 16.61 4.74 19.84
N PHE A 257 16.16 3.51 20.09
CA PHE A 257 14.84 3.22 20.66
C PHE A 257 14.88 2.89 22.15
N THR A 258 16.00 3.11 22.82
CA THR A 258 16.12 2.88 24.27
C THR A 258 15.02 3.64 25.02
N ALA A 259 14.24 2.90 25.82
CA ALA A 259 13.11 3.40 26.60
C ALA A 259 11.90 3.95 25.81
N VAL A 260 11.86 3.82 24.49
CA VAL A 260 10.67 4.15 23.72
C VAL A 260 9.54 3.17 24.04
N ARG A 261 8.42 3.69 24.56
CA ARG A 261 7.26 2.87 24.91
C ARG A 261 6.41 2.58 23.69
N ILE A 262 6.11 1.31 23.47
CA ILE A 262 5.20 0.84 22.42
C ILE A 262 4.06 0.03 23.03
N ALA A 263 2.85 0.24 22.54
CA ALA A 263 1.69 -0.59 22.87
C ALA A 263 1.66 -1.82 21.97
N TRP A 264 1.56 -3.01 22.58
CA TRP A 264 1.43 -4.27 21.89
C TRP A 264 -0.02 -4.75 21.95
N SER A 265 -0.68 -4.84 20.82
CA SER A 265 -2.08 -5.26 20.72
C SER A 265 -2.32 -6.07 19.44
N PRO A 266 -1.97 -7.36 19.42
CA PRO A 266 -2.05 -8.20 18.22
C PRO A 266 -3.37 -8.14 17.49
N ASP A 267 -4.47 -8.05 18.21
CA ASP A 267 -5.85 -8.09 17.73
C ASP A 267 -6.65 -6.79 17.98
N LEU A 268 -5.95 -5.68 18.25
CA LEU A 268 -6.56 -4.37 18.51
C LEU A 268 -7.61 -4.39 19.66
N GLY A 269 -7.38 -5.25 20.66
CA GLY A 269 -8.24 -5.38 21.83
C GLY A 269 -9.47 -6.28 21.65
N GLY A 270 -9.47 -7.18 20.66
CA GLY A 270 -10.51 -8.20 20.55
C GLY A 270 -11.03 -8.51 19.14
N LEU A 271 -10.33 -8.09 18.09
CA LEU A 271 -10.66 -8.53 16.73
C LEU A 271 -10.38 -10.04 16.58
N PRO A 272 -11.23 -10.80 15.87
CA PRO A 272 -10.92 -12.19 15.54
C PRO A 272 -9.62 -12.24 14.73
N LEU A 273 -8.69 -13.08 15.16
CA LEU A 273 -7.35 -13.20 14.59
C LEU A 273 -6.98 -14.67 14.40
N ASP A 274 -6.62 -15.05 13.19
CA ASP A 274 -6.17 -16.42 12.88
C ASP A 274 -4.97 -16.81 13.77
N PRO A 275 -5.02 -17.97 14.43
CA PRO A 275 -3.95 -18.42 15.34
C PRO A 275 -2.55 -18.45 14.70
N ARG A 276 -2.44 -18.72 13.40
CA ARG A 276 -1.15 -18.73 12.67
C ARG A 276 -0.58 -17.31 12.54
N VAL A 277 -1.43 -16.32 12.31
CA VAL A 277 -1.02 -14.90 12.31
C VAL A 277 -0.59 -14.47 13.69
N ARG A 278 -1.39 -14.80 14.71
CA ARG A 278 -1.06 -14.52 16.13
C ARG A 278 0.30 -15.10 16.52
N ALA A 279 0.54 -16.38 16.23
CA ALA A 279 1.79 -17.04 16.58
C ALA A 279 3.02 -16.39 15.89
N ALA A 280 2.90 -16.04 14.60
CA ALA A 280 3.97 -15.37 13.87
C ALA A 280 4.27 -13.97 14.44
N LEU A 281 3.23 -13.23 14.82
CA LEU A 281 3.36 -11.89 15.39
C LEU A 281 3.95 -11.95 16.81
N ASP A 282 3.40 -12.79 17.70
CA ASP A 282 3.85 -12.89 19.10
C ASP A 282 5.32 -13.30 19.22
N ALA A 283 5.83 -14.09 18.28
CA ALA A 283 7.24 -14.41 18.17
C ALA A 283 8.15 -13.16 18.01
N GLN A 284 7.59 -12.04 17.55
CA GLN A 284 8.32 -10.79 17.29
C GLN A 284 8.30 -9.80 18.47
N ARG A 285 7.48 -10.00 19.50
CA ARG A 285 7.46 -9.13 20.69
C ARG A 285 8.86 -8.91 21.28
N LYS A 286 9.64 -10.00 21.39
CA LYS A 286 11.03 -9.94 21.87
C LYS A 286 11.97 -9.16 20.97
N THR A 287 11.68 -9.08 19.66
CA THR A 287 12.48 -8.30 18.71
C THR A 287 12.36 -6.81 19.00
N PHE A 288 11.15 -6.30 19.27
CA PHE A 288 10.95 -4.91 19.66
C PHE A 288 11.65 -4.58 20.99
N ALA A 289 11.62 -5.49 21.97
CA ALA A 289 12.38 -5.34 23.21
C ALA A 289 13.91 -5.33 22.95
N ALA A 290 14.41 -6.18 22.06
CA ALA A 290 15.82 -6.23 21.70
C ALA A 290 16.30 -4.97 20.92
N ILE A 291 15.41 -4.28 20.22
CA ILE A 291 15.67 -2.97 19.60
C ILE A 291 15.84 -1.87 20.67
N GLY A 292 15.36 -2.08 21.90
CA GLY A 292 15.43 -1.13 23.02
C GLY A 292 14.06 -0.62 23.50
N CYS A 293 12.97 -1.01 22.83
CA CYS A 293 11.62 -0.56 23.19
C CYS A 293 11.14 -1.17 24.52
N VAL A 294 10.38 -0.39 25.27
CA VAL A 294 9.53 -0.88 26.37
C VAL A 294 8.21 -1.33 25.76
N VAL A 295 7.96 -2.65 25.77
CA VAL A 295 6.78 -3.26 25.13
C VAL A 295 5.72 -3.55 26.19
N GLU A 296 4.59 -2.86 26.11
CA GLU A 296 3.49 -2.96 27.07
C GLU A 296 2.21 -3.45 26.37
N ASP A 297 1.43 -4.29 27.03
CA ASP A 297 0.14 -4.71 26.48
C ASP A 297 -0.88 -3.58 26.64
N GLY A 298 -1.61 -3.27 25.56
CA GLY A 298 -2.65 -2.25 25.59
C GLY A 298 -3.12 -1.81 24.20
N ALA A 299 -4.36 -1.35 24.15
CA ALA A 299 -4.96 -0.70 22.99
C ALA A 299 -5.96 0.37 23.46
N PRO A 300 -6.13 1.45 22.70
CA PRO A 300 -7.29 2.31 22.91
C PRO A 300 -8.57 1.58 22.48
N ASP A 301 -9.72 2.02 23.01
CA ASP A 301 -11.00 1.48 22.59
C ASP A 301 -11.37 1.92 21.16
N PHE A 302 -11.57 0.95 20.27
CA PHE A 302 -11.96 1.11 18.86
C PHE A 302 -13.44 0.78 18.61
N GLY A 303 -14.28 0.71 19.64
CA GLY A 303 -15.66 0.17 19.56
C GLY A 303 -16.48 0.68 18.37
N GLU A 304 -16.47 1.99 18.07
CA GLU A 304 -17.25 2.57 16.98
C GLU A 304 -16.56 2.60 15.61
N ALA A 305 -15.27 2.20 15.54
CA ALA A 305 -14.45 2.36 14.32
C ALA A 305 -15.06 1.67 13.09
N ARG A 306 -15.64 0.46 13.29
CA ARG A 306 -16.32 -0.30 12.24
C ARG A 306 -17.46 0.49 11.58
N ASP A 307 -18.36 1.04 12.39
CA ASP A 307 -19.55 1.75 11.91
C ASP A 307 -19.14 3.06 11.23
N ILE A 308 -18.22 3.81 11.81
CA ILE A 308 -17.62 5.02 11.20
C ILE A 308 -17.05 4.69 9.83
N PHE A 309 -16.27 3.61 9.74
CA PHE A 309 -15.65 3.20 8.48
C PHE A 309 -16.70 2.86 7.42
N GLN A 310 -17.73 2.11 7.77
CA GLN A 310 -18.79 1.71 6.83
C GLN A 310 -19.58 2.90 6.30
N VAL A 311 -19.92 3.86 7.14
CA VAL A 311 -20.63 5.09 6.75
C VAL A 311 -19.79 5.89 5.76
N TRP A 312 -18.56 6.24 6.11
CA TRP A 312 -17.70 7.05 5.23
C TRP A 312 -17.31 6.33 3.94
N ARG A 313 -17.11 5.01 4.00
CA ARG A 313 -16.84 4.21 2.81
C ARG A 313 -18.06 4.16 1.88
N GLY A 314 -19.25 3.88 2.42
CA GLY A 314 -20.49 3.86 1.65
C GLY A 314 -20.74 5.21 0.97
N TRP A 315 -20.61 6.30 1.74
CA TRP A 315 -20.75 7.65 1.20
C TRP A 315 -19.77 7.95 0.06
N ALA A 316 -18.49 7.62 0.24
CA ALA A 316 -17.47 7.85 -0.78
C ALA A 316 -17.72 7.06 -2.07
N PHE A 317 -18.22 5.82 -1.95
CA PHE A 317 -18.60 5.01 -3.11
C PHE A 317 -19.84 5.57 -3.81
N ALA A 318 -20.87 5.98 -3.08
CA ALA A 318 -22.06 6.59 -3.65
C ALA A 318 -21.73 7.91 -4.35
N LEU A 319 -20.94 8.78 -3.71
CA LEU A 319 -20.50 10.04 -4.30
C LEU A 319 -19.87 9.84 -5.68
N LYS A 320 -18.96 8.87 -5.77
CA LYS A 320 -18.13 8.70 -6.97
C LYS A 320 -18.80 7.84 -8.05
N PHE A 321 -19.56 6.81 -7.66
CA PHE A 321 -19.96 5.74 -8.58
C PHE A 321 -21.46 5.57 -8.73
N ALA A 322 -22.31 6.33 -8.01
CA ALA A 322 -23.76 6.24 -8.18
C ALA A 322 -24.23 6.54 -9.62
N PRO A 323 -23.66 7.51 -10.36
CA PRO A 323 -24.02 7.71 -11.76
C PRO A 323 -23.73 6.48 -12.63
N LEU A 324 -22.58 5.82 -12.42
CA LEU A 324 -22.22 4.61 -13.17
C LEU A 324 -23.14 3.42 -12.82
N LEU A 325 -23.63 3.34 -11.59
CA LEU A 325 -24.56 2.28 -11.18
C LEU A 325 -25.86 2.34 -11.98
N ALA A 326 -26.38 3.54 -12.25
CA ALA A 326 -27.60 3.73 -12.99
C ALA A 326 -27.49 3.21 -14.44
N GLU A 327 -26.35 3.36 -15.07
CA GLU A 327 -26.14 3.05 -16.50
C GLU A 327 -25.48 1.67 -16.71
N HIS A 328 -24.61 1.25 -15.79
CA HIS A 328 -23.68 0.12 -16.01
C HIS A 328 -23.75 -0.96 -14.93
N ARG A 329 -24.86 -1.04 -14.17
CA ARG A 329 -25.00 -2.02 -13.08
C ARG A 329 -24.60 -3.44 -13.45
N HIS A 330 -24.95 -3.90 -14.64
CA HIS A 330 -24.69 -5.25 -15.13
C HIS A 330 -23.20 -5.54 -15.43
N GLN A 331 -22.37 -4.51 -15.47
CA GLN A 331 -20.91 -4.59 -15.68
C GLN A 331 -20.12 -4.44 -14.38
N MET A 332 -20.80 -4.17 -13.26
CA MET A 332 -20.16 -3.87 -11.98
C MET A 332 -20.14 -5.10 -11.06
N LYS A 333 -19.06 -5.23 -10.31
CA LYS A 333 -18.89 -6.27 -9.28
C LYS A 333 -19.86 -6.07 -8.13
N ASP A 334 -20.44 -7.15 -7.59
CA ASP A 334 -21.43 -7.12 -6.49
C ASP A 334 -20.96 -6.32 -5.27
N THR A 335 -19.68 -6.42 -4.90
CA THR A 335 -19.15 -5.66 -3.76
C THR A 335 -19.03 -4.16 -4.05
N VAL A 336 -18.89 -3.74 -5.31
CA VAL A 336 -18.96 -2.32 -5.72
C VAL A 336 -20.39 -1.83 -5.61
N ILE A 337 -21.34 -2.58 -6.19
CA ILE A 337 -22.77 -2.30 -6.12
C ILE A 337 -23.23 -2.17 -4.64
N TRP A 338 -22.85 -3.13 -3.81
CA TRP A 338 -23.20 -3.13 -2.38
C TRP A 338 -22.71 -1.84 -1.68
N ASN A 339 -21.46 -1.40 -1.89
CA ASN A 339 -20.96 -0.16 -1.26
C ASN A 339 -21.75 1.07 -1.72
N ILE A 340 -22.06 1.17 -3.00
CA ILE A 340 -22.85 2.29 -3.55
C ILE A 340 -24.24 2.30 -2.92
N GLU A 341 -24.93 1.15 -2.88
CA GLU A 341 -26.27 1.02 -2.31
C GLU A 341 -26.31 1.30 -0.81
N GLN A 342 -25.28 0.91 -0.04
CA GLN A 342 -25.18 1.34 1.36
C GLN A 342 -25.05 2.86 1.46
N GLY A 343 -24.21 3.47 0.63
CA GLY A 343 -24.02 4.92 0.63
C GLY A 343 -25.25 5.72 0.24
N LEU A 344 -26.05 5.22 -0.72
CA LEU A 344 -27.30 5.86 -1.15
C LEU A 344 -28.42 5.84 -0.08
N LYS A 345 -28.32 4.96 0.93
CA LYS A 345 -29.27 4.91 2.06
C LYS A 345 -28.92 5.91 3.16
N LEU A 346 -27.71 6.46 3.16
CA LEU A 346 -27.25 7.35 4.22
C LEU A 346 -27.97 8.70 4.17
N THR A 347 -28.30 9.20 5.34
CA THR A 347 -28.84 10.54 5.55
C THR A 347 -27.76 11.50 6.03
N GLY A 348 -28.04 12.79 6.00
CA GLY A 348 -27.15 13.80 6.60
C GLY A 348 -26.93 13.57 8.10
N ARG A 349 -27.91 12.96 8.80
CA ARG A 349 -27.79 12.60 10.21
C ARG A 349 -26.77 11.48 10.43
N ASP A 350 -26.78 10.44 9.59
CA ASP A 350 -25.82 9.33 9.71
C ASP A 350 -24.39 9.83 9.53
N LEU A 351 -24.14 10.74 8.58
CA LEU A 351 -22.85 11.38 8.37
C LEU A 351 -22.42 12.22 9.57
N ALA A 352 -23.33 13.02 10.12
CA ALA A 352 -23.05 13.85 11.29
C ALA A 352 -22.70 13.00 12.53
N GLU A 353 -23.46 11.93 12.80
CA GLU A 353 -23.19 11.01 13.89
C GLU A 353 -21.85 10.28 13.71
N ALA A 354 -21.52 9.84 12.48
CA ALA A 354 -20.25 9.20 12.18
C ALA A 354 -19.06 10.16 12.38
N GLU A 355 -19.20 11.45 12.02
CA GLU A 355 -18.13 12.43 12.21
C GLU A 355 -17.91 12.79 13.69
N ILE A 356 -19.00 12.91 14.48
CA ILE A 356 -18.92 13.11 15.93
C ILE A 356 -18.17 11.94 16.59
N LYS A 357 -18.57 10.70 16.27
CA LYS A 357 -17.92 9.48 16.77
C LYS A 357 -16.44 9.39 16.32
N ARG A 358 -16.17 9.74 15.07
CA ARG A 358 -14.79 9.76 14.53
C ARG A 358 -13.91 10.73 15.28
N THR A 359 -14.41 11.93 15.56
CA THR A 359 -13.68 12.94 16.34
C THR A 359 -13.41 12.45 17.76
N ALA A 360 -14.40 11.85 18.42
CA ALA A 360 -14.22 11.28 19.76
C ALA A 360 -13.20 10.13 19.77
N LEU A 361 -13.26 9.22 18.78
CA LEU A 361 -12.27 8.14 18.62
C LEU A 361 -10.86 8.69 18.39
N TYR A 362 -10.70 9.72 17.53
CA TYR A 362 -9.41 10.35 17.30
C TYR A 362 -8.80 10.89 18.60
N HIS A 363 -9.57 11.60 19.42
CA HIS A 363 -9.08 12.13 20.70
C HIS A 363 -8.70 11.02 21.67
N ARG A 364 -9.51 9.97 21.80
CA ARG A 364 -9.22 8.81 22.65
C ARG A 364 -7.92 8.11 22.24
N VAL A 365 -7.72 7.90 20.94
CA VAL A 365 -6.47 7.31 20.41
C VAL A 365 -5.28 8.27 20.59
N ARG A 366 -5.47 9.57 20.34
CA ARG A 366 -4.45 10.60 20.54
C ARG A 366 -3.97 10.64 22.00
N GLU A 367 -4.87 10.54 22.96
CA GLU A 367 -4.54 10.51 24.40
C GLU A 367 -3.74 9.25 24.75
N PHE A 368 -4.18 8.08 24.29
CA PHE A 368 -3.45 6.83 24.44
C PHE A 368 -2.02 6.91 23.87
N MET A 369 -1.87 7.53 22.67
CA MET A 369 -0.57 7.71 22.03
C MET A 369 0.33 8.78 22.68
N GLN A 370 -0.14 9.52 23.68
CA GLN A 370 0.74 10.37 24.51
C GLN A 370 1.65 9.52 25.39
N GLU A 371 1.16 8.41 25.90
CA GLU A 371 1.92 7.48 26.74
C GLU A 371 2.75 6.47 25.90
N HIS A 372 2.28 6.11 24.72
CA HIS A 372 2.95 5.21 23.80
C HIS A 372 3.29 5.93 22.51
N GLU A 373 4.53 5.78 22.03
CA GLU A 373 4.91 6.41 20.77
C GLU A 373 4.36 5.65 19.55
N PHE A 374 4.24 4.33 19.68
CA PHE A 374 3.73 3.46 18.62
C PHE A 374 2.71 2.45 19.16
N LEU A 375 1.77 2.06 18.29
CA LEU A 375 0.89 0.91 18.49
C LEU A 375 1.27 -0.16 17.49
N VAL A 376 1.51 -1.39 17.96
CA VAL A 376 1.94 -2.54 17.14
C VAL A 376 0.89 -3.62 17.17
N LEU A 377 0.46 -4.08 15.99
CA LEU A 377 -0.61 -5.06 15.81
C LEU A 377 -0.41 -5.91 14.53
N ALA A 378 -1.27 -6.89 14.28
CA ALA A 378 -1.28 -7.62 13.01
C ALA A 378 -1.63 -6.70 11.84
N SER A 379 -0.95 -6.83 10.70
CA SER A 379 -1.36 -6.13 9.48
C SER A 379 -2.66 -6.70 8.90
N THR A 380 -2.89 -8.01 9.06
CA THR A 380 -4.07 -8.73 8.56
C THR A 380 -4.57 -9.70 9.60
N GLN A 381 -5.89 -9.89 9.65
CA GLN A 381 -6.51 -10.83 10.60
C GLN A 381 -6.35 -12.29 10.18
N VAL A 382 -6.01 -12.55 8.92
CA VAL A 382 -5.81 -13.90 8.34
C VAL A 382 -4.55 -13.93 7.50
N PRO A 383 -3.92 -15.09 7.28
CA PRO A 383 -2.89 -15.25 6.26
C PRO A 383 -3.50 -15.27 4.85
N PRO A 384 -2.71 -15.28 3.76
CA PRO A 384 -3.21 -15.50 2.42
C PRO A 384 -4.14 -16.71 2.32
N PHE A 385 -5.37 -16.50 1.87
CA PHE A 385 -6.41 -17.54 1.74
C PHE A 385 -6.61 -17.94 0.28
N ASP A 386 -7.48 -18.91 0.00
CA ASP A 386 -7.73 -19.45 -1.33
C ASP A 386 -8.08 -18.34 -2.34
N VAL A 387 -7.41 -18.33 -3.48
CA VAL A 387 -7.54 -17.30 -4.51
C VAL A 387 -8.92 -17.29 -5.18
N THR A 388 -9.68 -18.38 -5.09
CA THR A 388 -11.04 -18.46 -5.62
C THR A 388 -12.10 -17.91 -4.67
N GLN A 389 -11.77 -17.82 -3.38
CA GLN A 389 -12.65 -17.26 -2.36
C GLN A 389 -12.66 -15.71 -2.46
N PRO A 390 -13.81 -15.06 -2.70
CA PRO A 390 -13.86 -13.63 -2.93
C PRO A 390 -13.54 -12.79 -1.68
N TYR A 391 -13.81 -13.29 -0.49
CA TYR A 391 -13.48 -12.68 0.81
C TYR A 391 -13.69 -13.69 1.95
N VAL A 392 -13.13 -13.39 3.11
CA VAL A 392 -13.25 -14.21 4.32
C VAL A 392 -14.58 -13.92 5.01
N THR A 393 -15.31 -14.96 5.39
CA THR A 393 -16.62 -14.90 6.05
C THR A 393 -16.60 -15.35 7.52
N GLU A 394 -15.49 -15.97 7.94
CA GLU A 394 -15.30 -16.47 9.31
C GLU A 394 -13.83 -16.47 9.67
N ILE A 395 -13.46 -16.10 10.89
CA ILE A 395 -12.10 -16.16 11.44
C ILE A 395 -12.18 -16.80 12.82
N ASP A 396 -11.46 -17.92 13.03
CA ASP A 396 -11.38 -18.63 14.31
C ASP A 396 -12.75 -18.86 14.97
N GLY A 397 -13.73 -19.36 14.17
CA GLY A 397 -15.10 -19.62 14.61
C GLY A 397 -16.01 -18.38 14.74
N VAL A 398 -15.48 -17.18 14.49
CA VAL A 398 -16.27 -15.93 14.53
C VAL A 398 -16.76 -15.56 13.14
N ARG A 399 -18.09 -15.57 12.92
CA ARG A 399 -18.70 -15.13 11.67
C ARG A 399 -18.59 -13.62 11.47
N LEU A 400 -18.28 -13.21 10.26
CA LEU A 400 -18.10 -11.82 9.88
C LEU A 400 -19.38 -11.29 9.19
N PRO A 401 -19.94 -10.17 9.65
CA PRO A 401 -21.21 -9.63 9.12
C PRO A 401 -21.15 -9.16 7.66
N THR A 402 -20.00 -8.62 7.22
CA THR A 402 -19.82 -8.10 5.85
C THR A 402 -18.48 -8.53 5.25
N TYR A 403 -18.33 -8.34 3.95
CA TYR A 403 -17.08 -8.64 3.24
C TYR A 403 -15.90 -7.72 3.65
N ILE A 404 -16.15 -6.68 4.45
CA ILE A 404 -15.15 -5.72 4.93
C ILE A 404 -14.52 -6.17 6.26
N ASP A 405 -15.29 -6.89 7.09
CA ASP A 405 -14.95 -7.11 8.51
C ASP A 405 -13.65 -7.90 8.74
N TRP A 406 -13.17 -8.66 7.77
CA TRP A 406 -11.86 -9.35 7.87
C TRP A 406 -10.65 -8.42 7.71
N MET A 407 -10.89 -7.14 7.35
CA MET A 407 -9.84 -6.13 7.15
C MET A 407 -9.77 -5.11 8.31
N ARG A 408 -10.47 -5.36 9.43
CA ARG A 408 -10.62 -4.39 10.51
C ARG A 408 -9.30 -4.01 11.18
N ALA A 409 -8.31 -4.89 11.24
CA ALA A 409 -6.96 -4.55 11.69
C ALA A 409 -6.37 -3.33 10.95
N CYS A 410 -6.78 -3.11 9.70
CA CYS A 410 -6.38 -1.95 8.91
C CYS A 410 -7.46 -0.86 8.84
N SER A 411 -8.74 -1.21 8.64
CA SER A 411 -9.79 -0.21 8.45
C SER A 411 -10.07 0.59 9.72
N ASP A 412 -9.96 -0.03 10.88
CA ASP A 412 -10.15 0.64 12.17
C ASP A 412 -9.03 1.66 12.42
N ILE A 413 -7.78 1.35 12.04
CA ILE A 413 -6.68 2.33 12.04
C ILE A 413 -6.92 3.44 11.01
N THR A 414 -7.45 3.14 9.82
CA THR A 414 -7.79 4.15 8.81
C THR A 414 -8.68 5.26 9.35
N VAL A 415 -9.67 4.91 10.18
CA VAL A 415 -10.62 5.88 10.77
C VAL A 415 -9.94 6.97 11.58
N THR A 416 -8.83 6.64 12.25
CA THR A 416 -8.07 7.59 13.07
C THR A 416 -7.27 8.61 12.25
N GLY A 417 -6.99 8.32 10.98
CA GLY A 417 -6.10 9.14 10.15
C GLY A 417 -4.62 9.06 10.51
N LEU A 418 -4.21 8.17 11.42
CA LEU A 418 -2.82 7.97 11.78
C LEU A 418 -2.04 7.26 10.66
N PRO A 419 -0.73 7.57 10.50
CA PRO A 419 0.14 6.84 9.59
C PRO A 419 0.41 5.43 10.12
N ALA A 420 0.45 4.46 9.20
CA ALA A 420 0.71 3.06 9.54
C ALA A 420 1.47 2.33 8.43
N ILE A 421 2.43 1.50 8.81
CA ILE A 421 3.24 0.71 7.89
C ILE A 421 3.05 -0.78 8.15
N SER A 422 2.99 -1.58 7.09
CA SER A 422 3.10 -3.03 7.17
C SER A 422 4.51 -3.46 6.80
N VAL A 423 5.15 -4.25 7.67
CA VAL A 423 6.50 -4.78 7.47
C VAL A 423 6.47 -6.30 7.59
N PRO A 424 7.24 -7.06 6.79
CA PRO A 424 7.38 -8.50 6.94
C PRO A 424 7.79 -8.91 8.35
N CYS A 425 7.03 -9.82 9.01
CA CYS A 425 7.33 -10.24 10.38
C CYS A 425 7.47 -11.75 10.57
N GLY A 426 7.33 -12.53 9.52
CA GLY A 426 7.45 -13.98 9.58
C GLY A 426 6.62 -14.71 8.52
N PHE A 427 6.48 -16.00 8.74
CA PHE A 427 5.73 -16.90 7.87
C PHE A 427 4.90 -17.86 8.71
N THR A 428 3.75 -18.28 8.21
CA THR A 428 2.99 -19.40 8.77
C THR A 428 3.77 -20.71 8.61
N PRO A 429 3.37 -21.80 9.29
CA PRO A 429 4.00 -23.12 9.09
C PRO A 429 3.99 -23.59 7.63
N GLU A 430 2.99 -23.18 6.87
CA GLU A 430 2.86 -23.49 5.44
C GLU A 430 3.74 -22.61 4.53
N GLY A 431 4.43 -21.64 5.11
CA GLY A 431 5.33 -20.74 4.39
C GLY A 431 4.65 -19.50 3.78
N LEU A 432 3.44 -19.16 4.22
CA LEU A 432 2.73 -17.95 3.79
C LEU A 432 3.20 -16.73 4.59
N PRO A 433 3.42 -15.57 3.96
CA PRO A 433 3.89 -14.38 4.63
C PRO A 433 2.90 -13.83 5.66
N VAL A 434 3.45 -13.23 6.74
CA VAL A 434 2.72 -12.48 7.76
C VAL A 434 3.40 -11.12 7.94
N GLY A 435 2.60 -10.05 8.10
CA GLY A 435 3.07 -8.69 8.34
C GLY A 435 2.69 -8.17 9.72
N VAL A 436 3.61 -7.41 10.33
CA VAL A 436 3.33 -6.57 11.49
C VAL A 436 2.95 -5.17 11.03
N GLN A 437 1.94 -4.57 11.66
CA GLN A 437 1.55 -3.19 11.46
C GLN A 437 2.09 -2.31 12.59
N ILE A 438 2.83 -1.27 12.24
CA ILE A 438 3.31 -0.24 13.17
C ILE A 438 2.54 1.04 12.87
N VAL A 439 1.83 1.57 13.88
CA VAL A 439 1.04 2.80 13.80
C VAL A 439 1.76 3.89 14.60
N GLY A 440 1.95 5.05 14.00
CA GLY A 440 2.58 6.21 14.64
C GLY A 440 1.59 7.26 15.11
N ARG A 441 2.10 8.30 15.76
CA ARG A 441 1.34 9.49 16.12
C ARG A 441 0.87 10.26 14.90
N HIS A 442 0.00 11.21 15.09
CA HIS A 442 -0.52 12.05 14.01
C HIS A 442 0.59 12.70 13.18
N GLN A 443 0.60 12.42 11.86
CA GLN A 443 1.59 12.92 10.90
C GLN A 443 3.05 12.51 11.17
N ASP A 444 3.28 11.48 11.98
CA ASP A 444 4.64 10.99 12.28
C ASP A 444 5.03 9.78 11.41
N GLU A 445 4.97 9.93 10.10
CA GLU A 445 5.51 8.93 9.18
C GLU A 445 7.00 8.70 9.39
N TRP A 446 7.72 9.74 9.86
CA TRP A 446 9.15 9.65 10.10
C TRP A 446 9.48 8.66 11.22
N GLY A 447 8.84 8.79 12.38
CA GLY A 447 9.00 7.84 13.48
C GLY A 447 8.57 6.43 13.11
N VAL A 448 7.44 6.30 12.35
CA VAL A 448 6.98 5.01 11.82
C VAL A 448 8.04 4.34 10.93
N LEU A 449 8.65 5.08 10.02
CA LEU A 449 9.72 4.58 9.15
C LEU A 449 10.97 4.19 9.94
N GLN A 450 11.35 4.97 10.95
CA GLN A 450 12.50 4.66 11.80
C GLN A 450 12.33 3.36 12.57
N LEU A 451 11.18 3.15 13.24
CA LEU A 451 10.93 1.91 13.98
C LEU A 451 10.79 0.71 13.03
N ALA A 452 10.10 0.89 11.90
CA ALA A 452 9.97 -0.15 10.89
C ALA A 452 11.34 -0.56 10.32
N HIS A 453 12.24 0.40 10.06
CA HIS A 453 13.60 0.14 9.62
C HIS A 453 14.41 -0.64 10.66
N ALA A 454 14.37 -0.23 11.94
CA ALA A 454 15.06 -0.94 13.00
C ALA A 454 14.56 -2.39 13.12
N PHE A 455 13.24 -2.62 13.02
CA PHE A 455 12.64 -3.96 13.01
C PHE A 455 13.07 -4.78 11.79
N GLU A 456 13.05 -4.18 10.58
CA GLU A 456 13.51 -4.82 9.34
C GLU A 456 14.97 -5.25 9.45
N GLN A 457 15.86 -4.40 9.95
CA GLN A 457 17.29 -4.72 10.14
C GLN A 457 17.50 -5.85 11.14
N ALA A 458 16.72 -5.87 12.22
CA ALA A 458 16.81 -6.91 13.26
C ALA A 458 16.31 -8.28 12.79
N THR A 459 15.40 -8.34 11.81
CA THR A 459 14.74 -9.59 11.41
C THR A 459 15.12 -10.10 10.02
N GLY A 460 15.22 -9.23 9.05
CA GLY A 460 15.58 -9.57 7.67
C GLY A 460 14.56 -10.42 6.89
N PHE A 461 13.31 -10.57 7.34
CA PHE A 461 12.28 -11.40 6.69
C PHE A 461 12.00 -11.00 5.24
N GLY A 462 12.08 -9.70 4.90
CA GLY A 462 11.88 -9.18 3.55
C GLY A 462 12.91 -9.68 2.52
N ARG A 463 14.04 -10.29 2.96
CA ARG A 463 15.07 -10.84 2.07
C ARG A 463 14.68 -12.18 1.43
N ARG A 464 13.65 -12.88 1.96
CA ARG A 464 13.19 -14.15 1.44
C ARG A 464 12.46 -13.93 0.11
N ARG A 465 13.06 -14.41 -0.98
CA ARG A 465 12.47 -14.36 -2.32
C ARG A 465 11.34 -15.40 -2.47
N PRO A 466 10.27 -15.09 -3.20
CA PRO A 466 9.18 -16.04 -3.42
C PRO A 466 9.61 -17.17 -4.37
N PRO A 467 9.10 -18.40 -4.17
CA PRO A 467 9.46 -19.57 -5.01
C PRO A 467 9.21 -19.39 -6.50
N VAL A 468 8.19 -18.61 -6.88
CA VAL A 468 7.79 -18.40 -8.28
C VAL A 468 8.90 -17.77 -9.14
N VAL A 469 9.86 -17.05 -8.52
CA VAL A 469 10.97 -16.43 -9.27
C VAL A 469 12.13 -17.37 -9.56
N SER A 470 12.20 -18.51 -8.87
CA SER A 470 13.24 -19.52 -9.07
C SER A 470 12.82 -20.64 -10.02
N GLN A 471 11.54 -20.72 -10.32
CA GLN A 471 10.94 -21.62 -11.30
C GLN A 471 10.98 -21.01 -12.72
#